data_d24b391e0c4f5d68d298709bfe3419e2
#
_entry.id   d24b391e0c4f5d68d298709bfe3419e2
#
_cell.length_a   1.000
_cell.length_b   1.000
_cell.length_c   1.000
_cell.angle_alpha   90.00
_cell.angle_beta   90.00
_cell.angle_gamma   90.00
#
_symmetry.space_group_name_H-M   'P 1'
#
loop_
_entity.id
_entity.type
_entity.pdbx_description
1 polymer ?
#
loop_
_entity_poly.entity_id
_entity_poly.type
_entity_poly.pdbx_seq_one_letter_code
_entity_poly.pdbx_strand_id
1 'polypeptide(L)'
;INRFRVNPKVDALLESLFIQFHSQCLKQHLIDDQGIFINGTKVEVNANRYTFVWKKSIQNHESRINEDFKALYHELVTNKIIPEIKKDHDNNLTKEEIDLIGSHLDKEIEDLNQHIDNEKWTEIRKQIRLKRTKIKKYKKQINDYSERKYKYEVQNLF
;
A
#
# COMPACT_ATOMS: atom_id res chain seq x y z
N ILE A 1 43.52 7.55 -4.63
CA ILE A 1 42.85 7.49 -3.32
C ILE A 1 42.11 6.14 -3.15
N ASN A 2 41.37 5.65 -4.16
CA ASN A 2 40.65 4.37 -4.04
C ASN A 2 41.55 3.13 -3.87
N ARG A 3 42.73 3.07 -4.52
CA ARG A 3 43.64 1.94 -4.37
C ARG A 3 44.19 1.79 -2.94
N PHE A 4 44.28 2.88 -2.20
CA PHE A 4 44.73 2.85 -0.81
C PHE A 4 43.62 2.28 0.10
N ARG A 5 42.38 2.68 -0.11
CA ARG A 5 41.22 2.23 0.69
C ARG A 5 40.87 0.75 0.51
N VAL A 6 41.16 0.19 -0.66
CA VAL A 6 40.80 -1.22 -1.01
C VAL A 6 41.98 -2.17 -0.75
N ASN A 7 43.08 -1.68 -0.17
CA ASN A 7 44.23 -2.51 0.10
C ASN A 7 44.05 -3.27 1.44
N PRO A 8 44.01 -4.62 1.45
CA PRO A 8 43.77 -5.40 2.66
C PRO A 8 44.81 -5.15 3.77
N LYS A 9 46.05 -4.80 3.40
CA LYS A 9 47.11 -4.45 4.38
C LYS A 9 46.81 -3.12 5.07
N VAL A 10 46.17 -2.18 4.40
CA VAL A 10 45.78 -0.89 4.97
C VAL A 10 44.59 -1.08 5.90
N ASP A 11 43.65 -1.92 5.53
CA ASP A 11 42.51 -2.27 6.37
C ASP A 11 42.95 -2.90 7.70
N ALA A 12 43.83 -3.91 7.65
CA ALA A 12 44.38 -4.55 8.84
C ALA A 12 45.18 -3.57 9.73
N LEU A 13 45.91 -2.62 9.09
CA LEU A 13 46.63 -1.58 9.81
C LEU A 13 45.67 -0.61 10.51
N LEU A 14 44.65 -0.17 9.83
CA LEU A 14 43.63 0.74 10.40
C LEU A 14 42.89 0.09 11.56
N GLU A 15 42.50 -1.17 11.43
CA GLU A 15 41.88 -1.94 12.51
C GLU A 15 42.79 -2.06 13.72
N SER A 16 44.06 -2.40 13.52
CA SER A 16 45.06 -2.47 14.60
C SER A 16 45.27 -1.11 15.31
N LEU A 17 45.35 -0.03 14.53
CA LEU A 17 45.46 1.33 15.07
C LEU A 17 44.21 1.74 15.87
N PHE A 18 43.05 1.38 15.38
CA PHE A 18 41.78 1.65 16.07
C PHE A 18 41.70 0.94 17.42
N ILE A 19 42.06 -0.35 17.46
CA ILE A 19 42.11 -1.14 18.71
C ILE A 19 43.11 -0.54 19.72
N GLN A 20 44.32 -0.15 19.25
CA GLN A 20 45.31 0.47 20.10
C GLN A 20 44.84 1.82 20.65
N PHE A 21 44.27 2.66 19.80
CA PHE A 21 43.71 3.95 20.20
C PHE A 21 42.58 3.79 21.23
N HIS A 22 41.66 2.88 20.99
CA HIS A 22 40.59 2.58 21.92
C HIS A 22 41.11 2.11 23.28
N SER A 23 42.06 1.20 23.27
CA SER A 23 42.72 0.72 24.51
C SER A 23 43.42 1.83 25.27
N GLN A 24 44.01 2.79 24.55
CA GLN A 24 44.67 3.94 25.14
C GLN A 24 43.70 4.93 25.76
N CYS A 25 42.55 5.16 25.09
CA CYS A 25 41.46 5.99 25.62
C CYS A 25 40.85 5.39 26.89
N LEU A 26 40.66 4.08 26.95
CA LEU A 26 40.19 3.38 28.16
C LEU A 26 41.20 3.53 29.33
N LYS A 27 42.51 3.33 29.07
CA LYS A 27 43.57 3.47 30.09
C LYS A 27 43.64 4.91 30.65
N GLN A 28 43.35 5.89 29.86
CA GLN A 28 43.35 7.32 30.24
C GLN A 28 42.00 7.80 30.78
N HIS A 29 41.03 6.91 30.96
CA HIS A 29 39.67 7.26 31.38
C HIS A 29 38.97 8.33 30.52
N LEU A 30 39.34 8.39 29.23
CA LEU A 30 38.70 9.30 28.27
C LEU A 30 37.37 8.76 27.70
N ILE A 31 37.18 7.45 27.76
CA ILE A 31 35.98 6.75 27.39
C ILE A 31 35.61 5.76 28.49
N ASP A 32 34.30 5.52 28.64
CA ASP A 32 33.76 4.55 29.57
C ASP A 32 33.32 3.29 28.80
N ASP A 33 33.56 2.12 29.38
CA ASP A 33 33.20 0.82 28.82
C ASP A 33 31.73 0.46 29.10
N GLN A 34 31.01 1.28 29.89
CA GLN A 34 29.63 1.01 30.31
C GLN A 34 28.59 1.45 29.31
N GLY A 35 28.94 2.19 28.25
CA GLY A 35 27.99 2.70 27.28
C GLY A 35 28.53 2.66 25.85
N ILE A 36 27.82 1.97 24.96
CA ILE A 36 28.08 2.06 23.52
C ILE A 36 27.17 3.16 22.97
N PHE A 37 27.78 4.31 22.63
CA PHE A 37 27.10 5.34 21.88
C PHE A 37 27.17 5.00 20.38
N ILE A 38 26.11 4.40 19.86
CA ILE A 38 25.93 4.28 18.44
C ILE A 38 25.51 5.66 17.95
N ASN A 39 26.48 6.39 17.39
CA ASN A 39 26.14 7.62 16.68
C ASN A 39 25.14 7.22 15.60
N GLY A 40 23.91 7.72 15.70
CA GLY A 40 22.84 7.48 14.74
C GLY A 40 23.19 8.06 13.38
N THR A 41 24.27 7.58 12.79
CA THR A 41 24.54 7.77 11.38
C THR A 41 23.38 7.11 10.67
N LYS A 42 22.49 7.94 10.16
CA LYS A 42 21.45 7.49 9.24
C LYS A 42 22.16 6.69 8.16
N VAL A 43 22.12 5.37 8.24
CA VAL A 43 22.54 4.54 7.13
C VAL A 43 21.45 4.75 6.10
N GLU A 44 21.63 5.74 5.26
CA GLU A 44 20.85 5.88 4.04
C GLU A 44 21.28 4.71 3.14
N VAL A 45 20.72 3.55 3.42
CA VAL A 45 20.68 2.49 2.45
C VAL A 45 19.94 3.11 1.27
N ASN A 46 20.58 3.37 0.18
CA ASN A 46 20.13 3.82 -1.14
C ASN A 46 18.60 3.85 -1.36
N ALA A 47 17.88 4.09 -0.27
CA ALA A 47 16.45 4.23 -0.19
C ALA A 47 16.14 5.60 -0.78
N ASN A 48 15.59 5.57 -1.96
CA ASN A 48 15.10 6.73 -2.66
C ASN A 48 14.37 7.62 -1.66
N ARG A 49 14.74 8.90 -1.55
CA ARG A 49 14.21 9.90 -0.58
C ARG A 49 12.68 9.92 -0.49
N TYR A 50 12.02 9.33 -1.48
CA TYR A 50 10.56 9.22 -1.61
C TYR A 50 9.96 7.90 -1.09
N THR A 51 10.78 6.96 -0.56
CA THR A 51 10.30 5.70 -0.01
C THR A 51 9.91 5.76 1.47
N PHE A 52 10.07 6.92 2.13
CA PHE A 52 9.58 7.09 3.48
C PHE A 52 8.04 7.18 3.48
N VAL A 53 7.43 6.19 4.08
CA VAL A 53 5.99 6.18 4.28
C VAL A 53 5.69 6.80 5.63
N TRP A 54 5.08 7.99 5.62
CA TRP A 54 4.71 8.70 6.85
C TRP A 54 3.38 8.14 7.37
N LYS A 55 3.35 7.61 8.58
CA LYS A 55 2.15 7.05 9.23
C LYS A 55 0.95 8.00 9.13
N LYS A 56 1.13 9.30 9.41
CA LYS A 56 0.08 10.31 9.30
C LYS A 56 -0.43 10.47 7.85
N SER A 57 0.44 10.33 6.87
CA SER A 57 0.05 10.39 5.44
C SER A 57 -0.77 9.17 5.05
N ILE A 58 -0.40 7.98 5.53
CA ILE A 58 -1.17 6.74 5.30
C ILE A 58 -2.57 6.89 5.89
N GLN A 59 -2.69 7.32 7.14
CA GLN A 59 -3.97 7.50 7.82
C GLN A 59 -4.89 8.47 7.07
N ASN A 60 -4.34 9.59 6.60
CA ASN A 60 -5.10 10.57 5.82
C ASN A 60 -5.56 9.99 4.47
N HIS A 61 -4.71 9.21 3.81
CA HIS A 61 -5.07 8.55 2.54
C HIS A 61 -6.10 7.44 2.75
N GLU A 62 -5.96 6.66 3.81
CA GLU A 62 -6.91 5.61 4.18
C GLU A 62 -8.30 6.21 4.49
N SER A 63 -8.35 7.30 5.25
CA SER A 63 -9.62 8.00 5.54
C SER A 63 -10.30 8.47 4.25
N ARG A 64 -9.57 9.09 3.33
CA ARG A 64 -10.11 9.54 2.03
C ARG A 64 -10.62 8.37 1.18
N ILE A 65 -9.87 7.28 1.11
CA ILE A 65 -10.30 6.08 0.37
C ILE A 65 -11.58 5.51 0.98
N ASN A 66 -11.68 5.47 2.30
CA ASN A 66 -12.89 4.99 2.95
C ASN A 66 -14.11 5.90 2.66
N GLU A 67 -13.93 7.22 2.62
CA GLU A 67 -14.98 8.18 2.26
C GLU A 67 -15.41 8.01 0.79
N ASP A 68 -14.44 7.97 -0.14
CA ASP A 68 -14.68 7.79 -1.56
C ASP A 68 -15.41 6.46 -1.85
N PHE A 69 -14.99 5.41 -1.13
CA PHE A 69 -15.63 4.10 -1.26
C PHE A 69 -17.06 4.09 -0.72
N LYS A 70 -17.33 4.76 0.40
CA LYS A 70 -18.69 4.92 0.93
C LYS A 70 -19.60 5.63 -0.07
N ALA A 71 -19.12 6.69 -0.70
CA ALA A 71 -19.86 7.40 -1.74
C ALA A 71 -20.18 6.50 -2.93
N LEU A 72 -19.18 5.74 -3.42
CA LEU A 72 -19.34 4.77 -4.49
C LEU A 72 -20.34 3.66 -4.13
N TYR A 73 -20.23 3.11 -2.91
CA TYR A 73 -21.14 2.09 -2.42
C TYR A 73 -22.60 2.60 -2.40
N HIS A 74 -22.81 3.80 -1.89
CA HIS A 74 -24.14 4.42 -1.87
C HIS A 74 -24.71 4.62 -3.28
N GLU A 75 -23.86 5.01 -4.24
CA GLU A 75 -24.25 5.13 -5.64
C GLU A 75 -24.65 3.78 -6.23
N LEU A 76 -23.91 2.71 -5.94
CA LEU A 76 -24.21 1.36 -6.43
C LEU A 76 -25.52 0.80 -5.87
N VAL A 77 -25.81 1.04 -4.60
CA VAL A 77 -27.08 0.66 -3.95
C VAL A 77 -28.25 1.47 -4.49
N THR A 78 -28.08 2.79 -4.64
CA THR A 78 -29.12 3.69 -5.19
C THR A 78 -29.47 3.30 -6.62
N ASN A 79 -28.50 2.92 -7.42
CA ASN A 79 -28.69 2.45 -8.80
C ASN A 79 -29.18 0.98 -8.88
N LYS A 80 -29.42 0.33 -7.73
CA LYS A 80 -29.87 -1.08 -7.63
C LYS A 80 -28.96 -2.06 -8.38
N ILE A 81 -27.65 -1.78 -8.41
CA ILE A 81 -26.65 -2.65 -9.02
C ILE A 81 -26.25 -3.76 -8.05
N ILE A 82 -26.17 -3.43 -6.75
CA ILE A 82 -25.87 -4.37 -5.69
C ILE A 82 -26.96 -4.31 -4.62
N PRO A 83 -27.24 -5.43 -3.92
CA PRO A 83 -28.13 -5.42 -2.76
C PRO A 83 -27.46 -4.64 -1.61
N GLU A 84 -28.31 -4.04 -0.77
CA GLU A 84 -27.83 -3.37 0.44
C GLU A 84 -27.29 -4.42 1.43
N ILE A 85 -26.01 -4.31 1.77
CA ILE A 85 -25.38 -5.15 2.76
C ILE A 85 -25.69 -4.56 4.13
N LYS A 86 -26.43 -5.29 4.96
CA LYS A 86 -26.72 -4.87 6.34
C LYS A 86 -25.42 -4.82 7.11
N LYS A 87 -25.07 -3.63 7.61
CA LYS A 87 -23.88 -3.42 8.43
C LYS A 87 -24.24 -3.45 9.90
N ASP A 88 -23.52 -4.24 10.66
CA ASP A 88 -23.40 -4.08 12.10
C ASP A 88 -22.33 -3.02 12.42
N HIS A 89 -22.78 -1.93 12.94
CA HIS A 89 -22.14 -0.88 13.74
C HIS A 89 -20.75 -0.30 13.40
N ASP A 90 -19.93 -0.83 12.51
CA ASP A 90 -18.62 -0.21 12.22
C ASP A 90 -18.55 0.35 10.79
N ASN A 91 -18.21 1.64 10.73
CA ASN A 91 -18.35 2.47 9.53
C ASN A 91 -17.29 2.21 8.43
N ASN A 92 -16.35 1.28 8.64
CA ASN A 92 -15.30 0.97 7.69
C ASN A 92 -15.54 -0.38 7.02
N LEU A 93 -15.56 -0.38 5.68
CA LEU A 93 -15.68 -1.62 4.91
C LEU A 93 -14.39 -2.44 5.02
N THR A 94 -14.56 -3.73 5.28
CA THR A 94 -13.45 -4.68 5.28
C THR A 94 -13.04 -5.01 3.85
N LYS A 95 -11.82 -5.53 3.67
CA LYS A 95 -11.35 -6.00 2.37
C LYS A 95 -12.27 -7.07 1.79
N GLU A 96 -12.74 -7.98 2.64
CA GLU A 96 -13.64 -9.07 2.26
C GLU A 96 -14.98 -8.56 1.70
N GLU A 97 -15.54 -7.50 2.31
CA GLU A 97 -16.75 -6.85 1.80
C GLU A 97 -16.53 -6.18 0.44
N ILE A 98 -15.37 -5.54 0.24
CA ILE A 98 -14.99 -4.94 -1.04
C ILE A 98 -14.87 -6.00 -2.12
N ASP A 99 -14.21 -7.12 -1.83
CA ASP A 99 -14.03 -8.24 -2.76
C ASP A 99 -15.38 -8.94 -3.06
N LEU A 100 -16.29 -8.99 -2.08
CA LEU A 100 -17.65 -9.52 -2.27
C LEU A 100 -18.45 -8.62 -3.21
N ILE A 101 -18.36 -7.31 -3.06
CA ILE A 101 -18.97 -6.34 -4.00
C ILE A 101 -18.38 -6.52 -5.40
N GLY A 102 -17.07 -6.69 -5.51
CA GLY A 102 -16.40 -7.00 -6.77
C GLY A 102 -16.96 -8.23 -7.46
N SER A 103 -17.17 -9.31 -6.72
CA SER A 103 -17.77 -10.57 -7.21
C SER A 103 -19.24 -10.40 -7.69
N HIS A 104 -20.01 -9.56 -7.01
CA HIS A 104 -21.37 -9.23 -7.46
C HIS A 104 -21.36 -8.46 -8.78
N LEU A 105 -20.44 -7.52 -8.95
CA LEU A 105 -20.31 -6.79 -10.22
C LEU A 105 -19.84 -7.69 -11.36
N ASP A 106 -19.02 -8.71 -11.08
CA ASP A 106 -18.64 -9.70 -12.10
C ASP A 106 -19.82 -10.49 -12.60
N LYS A 107 -20.67 -10.98 -11.71
CA LYS A 107 -21.89 -11.69 -12.07
C LYS A 107 -22.82 -10.81 -12.92
N GLU A 108 -23.04 -9.57 -12.49
CA GLU A 108 -23.89 -8.63 -13.24
C GLU A 108 -23.32 -8.33 -14.65
N ILE A 109 -21.99 -8.26 -14.79
CA ILE A 109 -21.32 -8.08 -16.09
C ILE A 109 -21.53 -9.31 -16.98
N GLU A 110 -21.46 -10.49 -16.41
CA GLU A 110 -21.65 -11.76 -17.14
C GLU A 110 -23.08 -11.93 -17.61
N ASP A 111 -24.06 -11.64 -16.74
CA ASP A 111 -25.48 -11.64 -17.09
C ASP A 111 -25.77 -10.63 -18.22
N LEU A 112 -25.19 -9.43 -18.15
CA LEU A 112 -25.35 -8.44 -19.22
C LEU A 112 -24.68 -8.87 -20.53
N ASN A 113 -23.57 -9.62 -20.50
CA ASN A 113 -22.97 -10.16 -21.69
C ASN A 113 -23.90 -11.19 -22.37
N GLN A 114 -24.47 -12.11 -21.58
CA GLN A 114 -25.44 -13.10 -22.10
C GLN A 114 -26.67 -12.40 -22.69
N HIS A 115 -27.18 -11.35 -22.05
CA HIS A 115 -28.27 -10.55 -22.60
C HIS A 115 -27.90 -9.85 -23.90
N ILE A 116 -26.69 -9.33 -24.04
CA ILE A 116 -26.22 -8.71 -25.30
C ILE A 116 -26.15 -9.72 -26.42
N ASP A 117 -25.74 -10.94 -26.14
CA ASP A 117 -25.61 -12.00 -27.16
C ASP A 117 -26.98 -12.52 -27.61
N ASN A 118 -27.94 -12.57 -26.70
CA ASN A 118 -29.29 -13.05 -26.98
C ASN A 118 -30.21 -11.96 -27.58
N GLU A 119 -29.90 -10.67 -27.43
CA GLU A 119 -30.78 -9.57 -27.88
C GLU A 119 -30.57 -9.27 -29.36
N LYS A 120 -31.67 -9.27 -30.10
CA LYS A 120 -31.69 -8.98 -31.54
C LYS A 120 -31.92 -7.51 -31.87
N TRP A 121 -32.58 -6.76 -30.96
CA TRP A 121 -32.96 -5.37 -31.19
C TRP A 121 -31.80 -4.41 -30.94
N THR A 122 -31.43 -3.62 -31.94
CA THR A 122 -30.23 -2.78 -31.91
C THR A 122 -30.25 -1.72 -30.80
N GLU A 123 -31.36 -1.09 -30.54
CA GLU A 123 -31.49 -0.03 -29.53
C GLU A 123 -31.41 -0.60 -28.10
N ILE A 124 -32.09 -1.70 -27.82
CA ILE A 124 -32.01 -2.38 -26.52
C ILE A 124 -30.59 -2.85 -26.27
N ARG A 125 -29.97 -3.50 -27.27
CA ARG A 125 -28.58 -3.94 -27.21
C ARG A 125 -27.60 -2.80 -26.93
N LYS A 126 -27.85 -1.61 -27.48
CA LYS A 126 -27.05 -0.41 -27.23
C LYS A 126 -27.19 0.07 -25.78
N GLN A 127 -28.41 0.09 -25.23
CA GLN A 127 -28.63 0.44 -23.82
C GLN A 127 -27.95 -0.54 -22.86
N ILE A 128 -28.06 -1.85 -23.11
CA ILE A 128 -27.41 -2.88 -22.31
C ILE A 128 -25.88 -2.71 -22.36
N ARG A 129 -25.29 -2.41 -23.52
CA ARG A 129 -23.87 -2.12 -23.66
C ARG A 129 -23.43 -0.89 -22.86
N LEU A 130 -24.24 0.17 -22.83
CA LEU A 130 -23.96 1.35 -22.01
C LEU A 130 -24.00 1.02 -20.50
N LYS A 131 -25.01 0.25 -20.06
CA LYS A 131 -25.11 -0.23 -18.67
C LYS A 131 -23.87 -1.04 -18.31
N ARG A 132 -23.49 -2.02 -19.14
CA ARG A 132 -22.30 -2.84 -18.94
C ARG A 132 -21.01 -2.00 -18.84
N THR A 133 -20.87 -0.98 -19.68
CA THR A 133 -19.68 -0.10 -19.66
C THR A 133 -19.59 0.68 -18.35
N LYS A 134 -20.72 1.15 -17.80
CA LYS A 134 -20.76 1.81 -16.49
C LYS A 134 -20.35 0.85 -15.37
N ILE A 135 -20.88 -0.37 -15.36
CA ILE A 135 -20.56 -1.37 -14.34
C ILE A 135 -19.07 -1.79 -14.41
N LYS A 136 -18.52 -1.95 -15.60
CA LYS A 136 -17.08 -2.20 -15.77
C LYS A 136 -16.22 -1.06 -15.20
N LYS A 137 -16.66 0.17 -15.32
CA LYS A 137 -15.98 1.33 -14.73
C LYS A 137 -16.00 1.28 -13.20
N TYR A 138 -17.16 0.97 -12.61
CA TYR A 138 -17.27 0.77 -11.15
C TYR A 138 -16.40 -0.37 -10.66
N LYS A 139 -16.39 -1.50 -11.37
CA LYS A 139 -15.53 -2.64 -11.03
C LYS A 139 -14.04 -2.23 -11.01
N LYS A 140 -13.59 -1.48 -12.01
CA LYS A 140 -12.21 -1.00 -12.05
C LYS A 140 -11.88 -0.13 -10.82
N GLN A 141 -12.79 0.74 -10.41
CA GLN A 141 -12.62 1.57 -9.21
C GLN A 141 -12.56 0.71 -7.94
N ILE A 142 -13.42 -0.30 -7.82
CA ILE A 142 -13.44 -1.22 -6.66
C ILE A 142 -12.14 -2.01 -6.55
N ASN A 143 -11.63 -2.53 -7.66
CA ASN A 143 -10.34 -3.23 -7.67
C ASN A 143 -9.19 -2.31 -7.22
N ASP A 144 -9.17 -1.06 -7.71
CA ASP A 144 -8.17 -0.05 -7.30
C ASP A 144 -8.28 0.27 -5.79
N TYR A 145 -9.49 0.33 -5.24
CA TYR A 145 -9.69 0.51 -3.79
C TYR A 145 -9.21 -0.70 -2.98
N SER A 146 -9.51 -1.92 -3.41
CA SER A 146 -9.05 -3.15 -2.74
C SER A 146 -7.52 -3.21 -2.70
N GLU A 147 -6.86 -2.93 -3.82
CA GLU A 147 -5.38 -2.91 -3.90
C GLU A 147 -4.76 -1.83 -3.00
N ARG A 148 -5.31 -0.61 -3.02
CA ARG A 148 -4.83 0.49 -2.18
C ARG A 148 -5.04 0.21 -0.70
N LYS A 149 -6.19 -0.34 -0.34
CA LYS A 149 -6.50 -0.70 1.04
C LYS A 149 -5.51 -1.74 1.56
N TYR A 150 -5.27 -2.81 0.80
CA TYR A 150 -4.27 -3.81 1.14
C TYR A 150 -2.88 -3.19 1.33
N LYS A 151 -2.46 -2.29 0.44
CA LYS A 151 -1.18 -1.60 0.55
C LYS A 151 -1.06 -0.80 1.85
N TYR A 152 -2.12 -0.10 2.26
CA TYR A 152 -2.10 0.69 3.49
C TYR A 152 -2.15 -0.18 4.73
N GLU A 153 -2.91 -1.28 4.72
CA GLU A 153 -2.90 -2.27 5.80
C GLU A 153 -1.50 -2.83 6.03
N VAL A 154 -0.79 -3.22 4.97
CA VAL A 154 0.59 -3.69 5.05
C VAL A 154 1.53 -2.60 5.56
N GLN A 155 1.36 -1.35 5.11
CA GLN A 155 2.19 -0.23 5.55
C GLN A 155 1.93 0.19 7.01
N ASN A 156 0.74 -0.06 7.54
CA ASN A 156 0.41 0.19 8.95
C ASN A 156 1.00 -0.85 9.92
N LEU A 157 1.47 -2.00 9.41
CA LEU A 157 2.10 -3.04 10.22
C LEU A 157 3.56 -2.70 10.59
N PHE A 158 4.17 -1.73 9.94
CA PHE A 158 5.54 -1.25 10.18
C PHE A 158 5.54 0.16 10.78
#